data_0df7ac627df318af4813f007e4e9c449
#
_entry.id   0df7ac627df318af4813f007e4e9c449
#
_cell.length_a   1.000
_cell.length_b   1.000
_cell.length_c   1.000
_cell.angle_alpha   90.00
_cell.angle_beta   90.00
_cell.angle_gamma   90.00
#
_symmetry.space_group_name_H-M   'P 1'
#
loop_
_entity.id
_entity.type
_entity.pdbx_description
1 polymer ?
#
loop_
_entity_poly.entity_id
_entity_poly.type
_entity_poly.pdbx_seq_one_letter_code
_entity_poly.pdbx_strand_id
1 'polypeptide(L)'
;MKKLKTILFRLIMRYSLLLFFIFLSVSGFSQGFLTMYGLKGLPNNNELNPSLYDDSSKLYIGLPVLSGISMKSSLDFAYSDLIHYRPAGDSLIIDIPKFYKKLKNKNKLSLESTINLFSFAIRGRSKKEWLGFDNFRVSFDIKERLLGQIGIDKGFFTLLHEGNINYLGKNFDLGNMSMNMTHYREYGIGFTKDIMLFDKRFSAGVRTKFLFGKGNLNADKFNMQLLSDDLPSFLQYTALADANVSSPLIFTFNDEGLIDDVNSSNLEDTDSLIGYLRNTKNKGFALDLGATYEFSDKITFGASLIDFGTIRWKK
;
A
#
# COMPACT_ATOMS: atom_id res chain seq x y z
N MET A 1 4.46 49.99 16.34
CA MET A 1 4.47 49.07 15.18
C MET A 1 5.64 48.08 15.14
N LYS A 2 6.92 48.48 15.36
CA LYS A 2 8.05 47.52 15.32
C LYS A 2 7.98 46.38 16.32
N LYS A 3 7.58 46.63 17.62
CA LYS A 3 7.44 45.59 18.65
C LYS A 3 6.38 44.53 18.31
N LEU A 4 5.29 44.96 17.71
CA LEU A 4 4.18 44.01 17.35
C LEU A 4 4.61 43.07 16.20
N LYS A 5 5.34 43.59 15.22
CA LYS A 5 5.90 42.76 14.12
C LYS A 5 6.90 41.72 14.63
N THR A 6 7.72 42.08 15.63
CA THR A 6 8.71 41.15 16.21
C THR A 6 8.03 40.06 17.04
N ILE A 7 6.94 40.39 17.77
CA ILE A 7 6.18 39.38 18.52
C ILE A 7 5.46 38.45 17.57
N LEU A 8 4.81 38.97 16.54
CA LEU A 8 4.13 38.17 15.52
C LEU A 8 5.09 37.22 14.78
N PHE A 9 6.28 37.72 14.41
CA PHE A 9 7.33 36.91 13.77
C PHE A 9 7.82 35.78 14.69
N ARG A 10 8.02 36.04 15.99
CA ARG A 10 8.43 35.01 16.95
C ARG A 10 7.34 33.96 17.18
N LEU A 11 6.06 34.35 17.19
CA LEU A 11 4.93 33.45 17.29
C LEU A 11 4.84 32.55 16.03
N ILE A 12 4.89 33.13 14.85
CA ILE A 12 4.88 32.38 13.58
C ILE A 12 6.05 31.39 13.55
N MET A 13 7.25 31.79 13.92
CA MET A 13 8.43 30.95 13.96
C MET A 13 8.30 29.80 14.99
N ARG A 14 7.69 30.03 16.15
CA ARG A 14 7.41 29.00 17.16
C ARG A 14 6.40 27.97 16.66
N TYR A 15 5.31 28.41 16.06
CA TYR A 15 4.28 27.51 15.54
C TYR A 15 4.72 26.76 14.29
N SER A 16 5.52 27.39 13.43
CA SER A 16 6.12 26.68 12.28
C SER A 16 7.13 25.63 12.72
N LEU A 17 7.91 25.89 13.78
CA LEU A 17 8.82 24.91 14.37
C LEU A 17 8.05 23.73 15.01
N LEU A 18 6.97 24.02 15.70
CA LEU A 18 6.11 23.01 16.31
C LEU A 18 5.38 22.15 15.27
N LEU A 19 4.88 22.75 14.19
CA LEU A 19 4.35 22.05 13.02
C LEU A 19 5.42 21.20 12.34
N PHE A 20 6.65 21.68 12.20
CA PHE A 20 7.76 20.95 11.64
C PHE A 20 8.11 19.70 12.48
N PHE A 21 8.13 19.80 13.81
CA PHE A 21 8.34 18.66 14.69
C PHE A 21 7.17 17.67 14.71
N ILE A 22 5.93 18.14 14.58
CA ILE A 22 4.76 17.27 14.41
C ILE A 22 4.86 16.49 13.08
N PHE A 23 5.31 17.13 12.00
CA PHE A 23 5.55 16.46 10.72
C PHE A 23 6.69 15.43 10.79
N LEU A 24 7.74 15.69 11.57
CA LEU A 24 8.83 14.73 11.77
C LEU A 24 8.43 13.52 12.62
N SER A 25 7.42 13.64 13.46
CA SER A 25 6.93 12.55 14.29
C SER A 25 5.98 11.59 13.56
N VAL A 26 5.53 11.93 12.36
CA VAL A 26 4.82 11.00 11.48
C VAL A 26 5.84 9.98 11.00
N SER A 27 5.82 8.80 11.60
CA SER A 27 6.63 7.65 11.21
C SER A 27 6.52 7.46 9.70
N GLY A 28 7.60 7.71 8.99
CA GLY A 28 7.65 7.56 7.53
C GLY A 28 7.44 6.10 7.19
N PHE A 29 6.23 5.72 6.81
CA PHE A 29 6.00 4.45 6.17
C PHE A 29 6.80 4.43 4.88
N SER A 30 7.74 3.50 4.76
CA SER A 30 8.57 3.32 3.57
C SER A 30 7.66 3.10 2.36
N GLN A 31 7.57 4.11 1.50
CA GLN A 31 6.88 4.00 0.23
C GLN A 31 7.73 3.12 -0.69
N GLY A 32 7.14 2.04 -1.20
CA GLY A 32 7.87 1.02 -1.93
C GLY A 32 8.43 1.42 -3.30
N PHE A 33 8.26 2.67 -3.71
CA PHE A 33 8.74 3.20 -4.98
C PHE A 33 9.66 4.41 -4.81
N LEU A 34 10.37 4.54 -3.68
CA LEU A 34 11.29 5.66 -3.45
C LEU A 34 12.34 5.82 -4.56
N THR A 35 12.77 4.72 -5.19
CA THR A 35 13.67 4.76 -6.34
C THR A 35 13.04 5.43 -7.55
N MET A 36 11.72 5.33 -7.73
CA MET A 36 11.00 6.01 -8.83
C MET A 36 10.84 7.51 -8.58
N TYR A 37 10.88 7.94 -7.33
CA TYR A 37 10.68 9.35 -6.96
C TYR A 37 11.71 10.29 -7.60
N GLY A 38 12.94 9.81 -7.80
CA GLY A 38 14.03 10.55 -8.42
C GLY A 38 14.10 10.40 -9.95
N LEU A 39 13.31 9.52 -10.56
CA LEU A 39 13.34 9.28 -11.99
C LEU A 39 12.42 10.28 -12.72
N LYS A 40 13.03 11.19 -13.49
CA LYS A 40 12.28 12.11 -14.35
C LYS A 40 11.75 11.37 -15.57
N GLY A 41 10.57 11.79 -16.07
CA GLY A 41 10.00 11.25 -17.31
C GLY A 41 9.18 9.96 -17.16
N LEU A 42 8.90 9.51 -15.94
CA LEU A 42 7.99 8.40 -15.72
C LEU A 42 6.55 8.91 -15.61
N PRO A 43 5.63 8.44 -16.47
CA PRO A 43 4.24 8.91 -16.47
C PRO A 43 3.50 8.70 -15.14
N ASN A 44 3.90 7.70 -14.37
CA ASN A 44 3.23 7.29 -13.13
C ASN A 44 3.84 7.92 -11.86
N ASN A 45 4.79 8.85 -11.98
CA ASN A 45 5.38 9.53 -10.82
C ASN A 45 4.36 10.34 -10.00
N ASN A 46 3.25 10.75 -10.63
CA ASN A 46 2.13 11.41 -9.96
C ASN A 46 1.43 10.51 -8.91
N GLU A 47 1.67 9.20 -8.93
CA GLU A 47 1.19 8.28 -7.89
C GLU A 47 1.95 8.43 -6.57
N LEU A 48 3.21 8.85 -6.64
CA LEU A 48 4.08 9.06 -5.48
C LEU A 48 3.94 10.47 -4.93
N ASN A 49 3.73 11.41 -5.84
CA ASN A 49 3.51 12.80 -5.50
C ASN A 49 2.74 13.47 -6.65
N PRO A 50 1.51 13.94 -6.42
CA PRO A 50 0.70 14.58 -7.45
C PRO A 50 1.32 15.81 -8.12
N SER A 51 2.38 16.39 -7.55
CA SER A 51 3.12 17.47 -8.18
C SER A 51 4.17 16.99 -9.19
N LEU A 52 4.51 15.69 -9.20
CA LEU A 52 5.47 15.09 -10.13
C LEU A 52 4.76 14.62 -11.40
N TYR A 53 5.29 14.97 -12.54
CA TYR A 53 4.86 14.46 -13.84
C TYR A 53 5.96 14.66 -14.90
N ASP A 54 5.80 13.94 -16.00
CA ASP A 54 6.70 14.09 -17.14
C ASP A 54 6.40 15.38 -17.92
N ASP A 55 7.39 16.25 -18.01
CA ASP A 55 7.32 17.51 -18.74
C ASP A 55 7.56 17.35 -20.24
N SER A 56 8.04 16.20 -20.70
CA SER A 56 8.43 15.98 -22.10
C SER A 56 7.21 15.86 -23.01
N SER A 57 6.07 15.39 -22.50
CA SER A 57 4.86 15.12 -23.28
C SER A 57 3.74 16.12 -23.00
N LYS A 58 3.06 16.58 -24.08
CA LYS A 58 1.84 17.40 -23.98
C LYS A 58 0.62 16.54 -23.71
N LEU A 59 0.61 15.34 -24.23
CA LEU A 59 -0.47 14.37 -24.14
C LEU A 59 0.13 13.02 -23.80
N TYR A 60 -0.45 12.36 -22.82
CA TYR A 60 -0.13 10.99 -22.45
C TYR A 60 -1.41 10.16 -22.45
N ILE A 61 -1.37 9.01 -23.11
CA ILE A 61 -2.45 8.01 -23.12
C ILE A 61 -1.83 6.67 -22.77
N GLY A 62 -2.26 6.10 -21.67
CA GLY A 62 -1.87 4.76 -21.24
C GLY A 62 -2.98 3.75 -21.51
N LEU A 63 -2.63 2.66 -22.17
CA LEU A 63 -3.55 1.58 -22.52
C LEU A 63 -3.48 0.45 -21.48
N PRO A 64 -4.55 -0.36 -21.36
CA PRO A 64 -4.59 -1.47 -20.43
C PRO A 64 -3.38 -2.38 -20.58
N VAL A 65 -2.82 -2.83 -19.46
CA VAL A 65 -1.64 -3.70 -19.35
C VAL A 65 -0.35 -3.04 -19.87
N LEU A 66 -0.38 -2.36 -21.04
CA LEU A 66 0.78 -1.69 -21.62
C LEU A 66 1.27 -0.48 -20.79
N SER A 67 0.38 0.12 -20.02
CA SER A 67 0.70 1.28 -19.14
C SER A 67 1.33 0.87 -17.81
N GLY A 68 1.48 -0.41 -17.57
CA GLY A 68 2.20 -0.98 -16.45
C GLY A 68 1.35 -1.83 -15.51
N ILE A 69 2.01 -2.87 -15.05
CA ILE A 69 1.62 -3.67 -13.90
C ILE A 69 2.72 -3.46 -12.86
N SER A 70 2.37 -3.03 -11.69
CA SER A 70 3.32 -2.94 -10.58
C SER A 70 2.99 -3.98 -9.53
N MET A 71 4.02 -4.62 -9.00
CA MET A 71 3.92 -5.54 -7.89
C MET A 71 4.98 -5.18 -6.86
N LYS A 72 4.56 -5.08 -5.62
CA LYS A 72 5.43 -4.81 -4.48
C LYS A 72 5.18 -5.85 -3.41
N SER A 73 6.25 -6.40 -2.89
CA SER A 73 6.22 -7.27 -1.73
C SER A 73 7.13 -6.73 -0.65
N SER A 74 6.75 -6.93 0.60
CA SER A 74 7.61 -6.64 1.74
C SER A 74 7.49 -7.73 2.79
N LEU A 75 8.62 -8.05 3.40
CA LEU A 75 8.76 -9.02 4.49
C LEU A 75 9.40 -8.32 5.68
N ASP A 76 9.04 -8.73 6.89
CA ASP A 76 9.67 -8.21 8.13
C ASP A 76 11.10 -8.72 8.35
N PHE A 77 11.57 -9.60 7.49
CA PHE A 77 12.94 -10.13 7.49
C PHE A 77 13.55 -10.07 6.09
N ALA A 78 14.86 -9.97 6.02
CA ALA A 78 15.57 -9.96 4.75
C ALA A 78 15.93 -11.36 4.29
N TYR A 79 16.01 -11.56 2.96
CA TYR A 79 16.51 -12.82 2.39
C TYR A 79 17.91 -13.19 2.94
N SER A 80 18.78 -12.19 3.14
CA SER A 80 20.11 -12.35 3.71
C SER A 80 20.13 -12.78 5.19
N ASP A 81 19.00 -12.70 5.89
CA ASP A 81 18.89 -13.23 7.25
C ASP A 81 18.77 -14.75 7.26
N LEU A 82 18.21 -15.34 6.18
CA LEU A 82 18.01 -16.78 6.02
C LEU A 82 19.16 -17.42 5.22
N ILE A 83 19.56 -16.79 4.12
CA ILE A 83 20.51 -17.35 3.16
C ILE A 83 21.67 -16.37 2.97
N HIS A 84 22.90 -16.84 3.18
CA HIS A 84 24.09 -16.05 2.96
C HIS A 84 25.25 -16.92 2.45
N TYR A 85 26.26 -16.27 1.88
CA TYR A 85 27.47 -16.97 1.41
C TYR A 85 28.32 -17.45 2.59
N ARG A 86 28.90 -18.62 2.44
CA ARG A 86 29.90 -19.12 3.36
C ARG A 86 31.16 -18.25 3.24
N PRO A 87 31.78 -17.78 4.34
CA PRO A 87 32.97 -16.90 4.29
C PRO A 87 34.16 -17.47 3.53
N ALA A 88 34.24 -18.79 3.38
CA ALA A 88 35.37 -19.51 2.79
C ALA A 88 35.01 -20.25 1.48
N GLY A 89 33.95 -19.92 0.77
CA GLY A 89 33.58 -20.67 -0.43
C GLY A 89 32.36 -20.15 -1.19
N ASP A 90 32.13 -20.67 -2.38
CA ASP A 90 31.05 -20.28 -3.31
C ASP A 90 29.69 -20.90 -2.95
N SER A 91 29.52 -21.50 -1.79
CA SER A 91 28.28 -22.17 -1.38
C SER A 91 27.38 -21.28 -0.53
N LEU A 92 26.07 -21.34 -0.81
CA LEU A 92 25.05 -20.71 0.00
C LEU A 92 24.77 -21.56 1.26
N ILE A 93 24.61 -20.90 2.39
CA ILE A 93 24.21 -21.51 3.65
C ILE A 93 22.85 -21.00 4.03
N ILE A 94 21.98 -21.91 4.47
CA ILE A 94 20.72 -21.60 5.15
C ILE A 94 21.03 -21.62 6.66
N ASP A 95 20.99 -20.44 7.30
CA ASP A 95 21.27 -20.29 8.74
C ASP A 95 19.96 -20.12 9.51
N ILE A 96 19.28 -21.24 9.75
CA ILE A 96 18.01 -21.26 10.47
C ILE A 96 18.12 -20.68 11.89
N PRO A 97 19.15 -20.99 12.70
CA PRO A 97 19.29 -20.41 14.02
C PRO A 97 19.43 -18.89 14.02
N LYS A 98 20.17 -18.33 13.05
CA LYS A 98 20.33 -16.88 12.90
C LYS A 98 19.03 -16.23 12.44
N PHE A 99 18.36 -16.81 11.46
CA PHE A 99 17.06 -16.38 10.98
C PHE A 99 16.03 -16.35 12.11
N TYR A 100 15.93 -17.44 12.89
CA TYR A 100 14.98 -17.54 14.00
C TYR A 100 15.15 -16.44 15.06
N LYS A 101 16.39 -16.02 15.34
CA LYS A 101 16.68 -14.91 16.25
C LYS A 101 16.20 -13.55 15.73
N LYS A 102 16.06 -13.41 14.41
CA LYS A 102 15.61 -12.17 13.76
C LYS A 102 14.09 -12.07 13.70
N LEU A 103 13.38 -13.20 13.80
CA LEU A 103 11.92 -13.20 13.74
C LEU A 103 11.31 -12.44 14.92
N LYS A 104 10.32 -11.60 14.59
CA LYS A 104 9.43 -10.96 15.55
C LYS A 104 8.36 -11.96 16.02
N ASN A 105 7.64 -11.64 17.10
CA ASN A 105 6.50 -12.47 17.53
C ASN A 105 5.43 -12.56 16.42
N LYS A 106 5.22 -11.48 15.68
CA LYS A 106 4.40 -11.44 14.48
C LYS A 106 5.22 -10.90 13.31
N ASN A 107 5.37 -11.70 12.27
CA ASN A 107 6.12 -11.35 11.06
C ASN A 107 5.11 -11.07 9.94
N LYS A 108 5.28 -9.96 9.24
CA LYS A 108 4.35 -9.53 8.19
C LYS A 108 4.92 -9.81 6.81
N LEU A 109 4.10 -10.41 5.98
CA LEU A 109 4.25 -10.47 4.54
C LEU A 109 3.18 -9.57 3.93
N SER A 110 3.57 -8.57 3.16
CA SER A 110 2.64 -7.71 2.44
C SER A 110 2.88 -7.84 0.94
N LEU A 111 1.79 -7.86 0.19
CA LEU A 111 1.75 -7.86 -1.26
C LEU A 111 0.84 -6.74 -1.72
N GLU A 112 1.33 -5.90 -2.60
CA GLU A 112 0.56 -4.88 -3.29
C GLU A 112 0.71 -5.08 -4.80
N SER A 113 -0.40 -5.14 -5.52
CA SER A 113 -0.42 -5.20 -6.97
C SER A 113 -1.33 -4.10 -7.50
N THR A 114 -0.85 -3.40 -8.51
CA THR A 114 -1.61 -2.37 -9.21
C THR A 114 -1.54 -2.63 -10.71
N ILE A 115 -2.71 -2.70 -11.35
CA ILE A 115 -2.85 -2.84 -12.79
C ILE A 115 -3.46 -1.53 -13.31
N ASN A 116 -2.74 -0.85 -14.18
CA ASN A 116 -3.27 0.33 -14.84
C ASN A 116 -4.17 -0.11 -16.01
N LEU A 117 -5.48 0.16 -15.89
CA LEU A 117 -6.46 -0.17 -16.93
C LEU A 117 -6.53 0.93 -17.99
N PHE A 118 -6.40 2.18 -17.58
CA PHE A 118 -6.42 3.32 -18.47
C PHE A 118 -5.77 4.51 -17.78
N SER A 119 -5.04 5.32 -18.53
CA SER A 119 -4.54 6.59 -18.04
C SER A 119 -4.51 7.63 -19.17
N PHE A 120 -4.82 8.83 -18.78
CA PHE A 120 -4.82 9.99 -19.67
C PHE A 120 -4.25 11.18 -18.93
N ALA A 121 -3.38 11.94 -19.57
CA ALA A 121 -2.94 13.22 -19.03
C ALA A 121 -2.72 14.22 -20.16
N ILE A 122 -3.14 15.46 -19.92
CA ILE A 122 -2.94 16.56 -20.83
C ILE A 122 -2.29 17.73 -20.11
N ARG A 123 -1.31 18.35 -20.77
CA ARG A 123 -0.66 19.55 -20.31
C ARG A 123 -1.21 20.75 -21.06
N GLY A 124 -1.79 21.70 -20.31
CA GLY A 124 -2.19 22.98 -20.82
C GLY A 124 -1.09 24.02 -20.62
N ARG A 125 -0.88 24.83 -21.65
CA ARG A 125 -0.02 26.01 -21.59
C ARG A 125 -0.80 27.19 -22.13
N SER A 126 -1.25 28.06 -21.23
CA SER A 126 -1.93 29.29 -21.64
C SER A 126 -0.91 30.39 -21.86
N LYS A 127 -1.08 31.16 -22.95
CA LYS A 127 -0.33 32.40 -23.17
C LYS A 127 -0.99 33.60 -22.49
N LYS A 128 -2.22 33.44 -21.96
CA LYS A 128 -2.94 34.52 -21.30
C LYS A 128 -2.79 34.40 -19.79
N GLU A 129 -2.07 35.32 -19.19
CA GLU A 129 -1.84 35.42 -17.75
C GLU A 129 -3.11 35.68 -16.93
N TRP A 130 -4.23 36.01 -17.58
CA TRP A 130 -5.47 36.47 -16.95
C TRP A 130 -6.12 35.53 -15.95
N LEU A 131 -5.91 34.20 -16.06
CA LEU A 131 -6.46 33.22 -15.14
C LEU A 131 -5.40 32.41 -14.36
N GLY A 132 -4.13 32.74 -14.54
CA GLY A 132 -3.04 31.99 -13.93
C GLY A 132 -3.03 30.49 -14.32
N PHE A 133 -3.65 30.11 -15.44
CA PHE A 133 -3.71 28.73 -15.97
C PHE A 133 -2.56 28.44 -16.96
N ASP A 134 -1.43 29.08 -16.81
CA ASP A 134 -0.22 28.68 -17.49
C ASP A 134 0.43 27.50 -16.78
N ASN A 135 0.96 26.55 -17.54
CA ASN A 135 1.62 25.35 -17.04
C ASN A 135 0.82 24.54 -16.02
N PHE A 136 -0.32 24.05 -16.43
CA PHE A 136 -1.11 23.10 -15.64
C PHE A 136 -1.16 21.73 -16.31
N ARG A 137 -1.45 20.69 -15.54
CA ARG A 137 -1.73 19.34 -16.01
C ARG A 137 -2.99 18.81 -15.38
N VAL A 138 -3.82 18.19 -16.21
CA VAL A 138 -4.98 17.40 -15.79
C VAL A 138 -4.69 15.94 -16.12
N SER A 139 -4.97 15.05 -15.21
CA SER A 139 -4.83 13.62 -15.40
C SER A 139 -6.09 12.88 -14.99
N PHE A 140 -6.33 11.75 -15.63
CA PHE A 140 -7.37 10.79 -15.29
C PHE A 140 -6.80 9.39 -15.43
N ASP A 141 -7.11 8.52 -14.49
CA ASP A 141 -6.68 7.13 -14.53
C ASP A 141 -7.70 6.18 -13.91
N ILE A 142 -7.66 4.93 -14.38
CA ILE A 142 -8.45 3.82 -13.87
C ILE A 142 -7.48 2.70 -13.52
N LYS A 143 -7.52 2.22 -12.28
CA LYS A 143 -6.62 1.18 -11.78
C LYS A 143 -7.37 0.11 -11.01
N GLU A 144 -6.90 -1.13 -11.12
CA GLU A 144 -7.22 -2.20 -10.18
C GLU A 144 -6.11 -2.30 -9.15
N ARG A 145 -6.48 -2.33 -7.88
CA ARG A 145 -5.53 -2.47 -6.78
C ARG A 145 -5.89 -3.67 -5.92
N LEU A 146 -4.91 -4.52 -5.71
CA LEU A 146 -4.97 -5.67 -4.81
C LEU A 146 -3.93 -5.48 -3.71
N LEU A 147 -4.40 -5.42 -2.48
CA LEU A 147 -3.58 -5.32 -1.29
C LEU A 147 -3.76 -6.58 -0.47
N GLY A 148 -2.68 -7.25 -0.12
CA GLY A 148 -2.67 -8.42 0.75
C GLY A 148 -1.66 -8.25 1.87
N GLN A 149 -2.02 -8.67 3.08
CA GLN A 149 -1.12 -8.74 4.21
C GLN A 149 -1.41 -10.00 5.02
N ILE A 150 -0.37 -10.79 5.24
CA ILE A 150 -0.41 -11.97 6.09
C ILE A 150 0.52 -11.72 7.28
N GLY A 151 0.00 -11.87 8.48
CA GLY A 151 0.79 -11.92 9.70
C GLY A 151 1.03 -13.37 10.09
N ILE A 152 2.29 -13.74 10.29
CA ILE A 152 2.71 -15.10 10.63
C ILE A 152 3.30 -15.07 12.04
N ASP A 153 2.75 -15.88 12.93
CA ASP A 153 3.27 -16.05 14.28
C ASP A 153 4.65 -16.69 14.26
N LYS A 154 5.53 -16.26 15.16
CA LYS A 154 6.86 -16.87 15.32
C LYS A 154 6.79 -18.35 15.66
N GLY A 155 5.76 -18.76 16.39
CA GLY A 155 5.51 -20.15 16.73
C GLY A 155 5.39 -21.05 15.51
N PHE A 156 4.82 -20.57 14.40
CA PHE A 156 4.77 -21.32 13.15
C PHE A 156 6.18 -21.71 12.66
N PHE A 157 7.12 -20.77 12.72
CA PHE A 157 8.51 -21.05 12.36
C PHE A 157 9.21 -21.96 13.38
N THR A 158 8.79 -21.89 14.66
CA THR A 158 9.27 -22.81 15.70
C THR A 158 8.87 -24.25 15.37
N LEU A 159 7.61 -24.47 15.03
CA LEU A 159 7.13 -25.81 14.64
C LEU A 159 7.84 -26.33 13.38
N LEU A 160 8.08 -25.48 12.40
CA LEU A 160 8.82 -25.87 11.19
C LEU A 160 10.29 -26.25 11.50
N HIS A 161 10.89 -25.61 12.49
CA HIS A 161 12.30 -25.84 12.84
C HIS A 161 12.50 -26.99 13.83
N GLU A 162 11.71 -27.04 14.90
CA GLU A 162 11.87 -27.98 16.02
C GLU A 162 10.98 -29.20 15.88
N GLY A 163 9.97 -29.13 14.98
CA GLY A 163 8.90 -30.13 14.91
C GLY A 163 7.94 -30.04 16.09
N ASN A 164 7.05 -31.00 16.20
CA ASN A 164 6.03 -31.06 17.26
C ASN A 164 6.44 -31.91 18.48
N ILE A 165 7.58 -32.60 18.43
CA ILE A 165 7.97 -33.56 19.44
C ILE A 165 8.11 -32.97 20.84
N ASN A 166 8.54 -31.72 20.96
CA ASN A 166 8.69 -31.00 22.23
C ASN A 166 7.35 -30.46 22.77
N TYR A 167 6.28 -30.58 22.00
CA TYR A 167 4.94 -30.04 22.28
C TYR A 167 3.88 -31.11 22.40
N LEU A 168 4.27 -32.38 22.50
CA LEU A 168 3.35 -33.51 22.69
C LEU A 168 2.50 -33.32 23.96
N GLY A 169 1.20 -33.53 23.86
CA GLY A 169 0.23 -33.34 24.92
C GLY A 169 0.02 -31.88 25.37
N LYS A 170 0.57 -30.90 24.63
CA LYS A 170 0.43 -29.47 24.95
C LYS A 170 -0.26 -28.71 23.82
N ASN A 171 -1.07 -27.73 24.18
CA ASN A 171 -1.58 -26.76 23.25
C ASN A 171 -0.47 -25.79 22.83
N PHE A 172 -0.22 -25.71 21.53
CA PHE A 172 0.68 -24.75 20.93
C PHE A 172 -0.14 -23.61 20.31
N ASP A 173 -0.01 -22.40 20.87
CA ASP A 173 -0.80 -21.25 20.46
C ASP A 173 -0.11 -20.50 19.32
N LEU A 174 -0.83 -20.29 18.22
CA LEU A 174 -0.44 -19.50 17.06
C LEU A 174 -1.34 -18.25 16.92
N GLY A 175 -1.74 -17.66 18.04
CA GLY A 175 -2.75 -16.59 18.11
C GLY A 175 -2.39 -15.26 17.46
N ASN A 176 -1.14 -15.08 16.99
CA ASN A 176 -0.73 -13.84 16.30
C ASN A 176 -0.83 -13.91 14.78
N MET A 177 -1.49 -14.91 14.23
CA MET A 177 -1.73 -14.95 12.79
C MET A 177 -2.80 -13.94 12.39
N SER A 178 -2.69 -13.39 11.19
CA SER A 178 -3.71 -12.49 10.62
C SER A 178 -3.66 -12.55 9.11
N MET A 179 -4.79 -12.27 8.47
CA MET A 179 -4.89 -12.17 7.02
C MET A 179 -5.82 -11.02 6.65
N ASN A 180 -5.27 -10.07 5.89
CA ASN A 180 -6.03 -8.95 5.37
C ASN A 180 -5.85 -8.89 3.86
N MET A 181 -6.94 -8.83 3.12
CA MET A 181 -6.93 -8.74 1.68
C MET A 181 -7.99 -7.76 1.22
N THR A 182 -7.61 -6.85 0.34
CA THR A 182 -8.51 -5.83 -0.18
C THR A 182 -8.30 -5.69 -1.68
N HIS A 183 -9.39 -5.82 -2.44
CA HIS A 183 -9.42 -5.56 -3.87
C HIS A 183 -10.38 -4.41 -4.18
N TYR A 184 -9.92 -3.41 -4.91
CA TYR A 184 -10.74 -2.28 -5.29
C TYR A 184 -10.30 -1.67 -6.62
N ARG A 185 -11.27 -1.03 -7.29
CA ARG A 185 -11.03 -0.19 -8.47
C ARG A 185 -10.96 1.27 -8.06
N GLU A 186 -9.97 1.96 -8.57
CA GLU A 186 -9.72 3.38 -8.36
C GLU A 186 -9.97 4.16 -9.66
N TYR A 187 -10.71 5.27 -9.57
CA TYR A 187 -10.83 6.29 -10.60
C TYR A 187 -10.19 7.55 -10.05
N GLY A 188 -9.03 7.91 -10.59
CA GLY A 188 -8.25 9.06 -10.16
C GLY A 188 -8.43 10.25 -11.10
N ILE A 189 -8.64 11.45 -10.54
CA ILE A 189 -8.63 12.73 -11.26
C ILE A 189 -7.58 13.61 -10.60
N GLY A 190 -6.55 13.99 -11.36
CA GLY A 190 -5.44 14.80 -10.87
C GLY A 190 -5.40 16.17 -11.54
N PHE A 191 -5.02 17.16 -10.75
CA PHE A 191 -4.69 18.49 -11.21
C PHE A 191 -3.35 18.92 -10.60
N THR A 192 -2.45 19.41 -11.44
CA THR A 192 -1.14 19.93 -11.03
C THR A 192 -0.89 21.26 -11.66
N LYS A 193 -0.30 22.17 -10.91
CA LYS A 193 0.06 23.49 -11.38
C LYS A 193 1.49 23.86 -10.97
N ASP A 194 2.20 24.45 -11.92
CA ASP A 194 3.50 25.08 -11.67
C ASP A 194 3.35 26.58 -11.48
N ILE A 195 4.06 27.13 -10.53
CA ILE A 195 4.20 28.55 -10.31
C ILE A 195 5.69 28.88 -10.10
N MET A 196 6.09 30.10 -10.42
CA MET A 196 7.42 30.60 -10.07
C MET A 196 7.37 31.22 -8.68
N LEU A 197 8.17 30.70 -7.77
CA LEU A 197 8.30 31.19 -6.40
C LEU A 197 9.78 31.52 -6.16
N PHE A 198 10.11 32.79 -5.91
CA PHE A 198 11.51 33.26 -5.77
C PHE A 198 12.40 32.85 -6.95
N ASP A 199 11.92 33.06 -8.18
CA ASP A 199 12.57 32.66 -9.43
C ASP A 199 12.92 31.18 -9.57
N LYS A 200 12.27 30.35 -8.76
CA LYS A 200 12.38 28.89 -8.79
C LYS A 200 11.02 28.24 -9.01
N ARG A 201 11.01 27.08 -9.64
CA ARG A 201 9.80 26.33 -9.91
C ARG A 201 9.26 25.71 -8.63
N PHE A 202 8.02 26.01 -8.33
CA PHE A 202 7.21 25.34 -7.32
C PHE A 202 6.02 24.66 -8.01
N SER A 203 5.87 23.37 -7.82
CA SER A 203 4.76 22.61 -8.37
C SER A 203 3.87 22.09 -7.23
N ALA A 204 2.57 22.30 -7.35
CA ALA A 204 1.58 21.79 -6.42
C ALA A 204 0.56 20.91 -7.17
N GLY A 205 0.20 19.78 -6.60
CA GLY A 205 -0.72 18.84 -7.18
C GLY A 205 -1.74 18.32 -6.17
N VAL A 206 -2.95 18.07 -6.67
CA VAL A 206 -4.02 17.40 -5.96
C VAL A 206 -4.56 16.30 -6.84
N ARG A 207 -4.89 15.14 -6.24
CA ARG A 207 -5.55 14.04 -6.94
C ARG A 207 -6.67 13.50 -6.07
N THR A 208 -7.87 13.50 -6.60
CA THR A 208 -9.05 12.92 -5.97
C THR A 208 -9.28 11.53 -6.54
N LYS A 209 -9.67 10.59 -5.69
CA LYS A 209 -9.86 9.18 -6.03
C LYS A 209 -11.25 8.73 -5.61
N PHE A 210 -12.00 8.18 -6.55
CA PHE A 210 -13.24 7.47 -6.26
C PHE A 210 -12.92 5.99 -6.23
N LEU A 211 -13.24 5.35 -5.11
CA LEU A 211 -12.87 3.97 -4.83
C LEU A 211 -14.11 3.07 -4.87
N PHE A 212 -14.01 1.93 -5.54
CA PHE A 212 -15.06 0.93 -5.61
C PHE A 212 -14.51 -0.42 -5.16
N GLY A 213 -14.81 -0.77 -3.91
CA GLY A 213 -14.40 -2.04 -3.31
C GLY A 213 -15.07 -3.22 -4.02
N LYS A 214 -14.26 -4.20 -4.39
CA LYS A 214 -14.68 -5.44 -5.05
C LYS A 214 -14.76 -6.56 -4.02
N GLY A 215 -13.71 -6.75 -3.24
CA GLY A 215 -13.63 -7.74 -2.19
C GLY A 215 -12.77 -7.27 -1.04
N ASN A 216 -13.13 -7.66 0.16
CA ASN A 216 -12.38 -7.43 1.38
C ASN A 216 -12.48 -8.65 2.28
N LEU A 217 -11.34 -9.10 2.75
CA LEU A 217 -11.20 -10.11 3.80
C LEU A 217 -10.35 -9.47 4.90
N ASN A 218 -10.90 -9.39 6.10
CA ASN A 218 -10.19 -8.91 7.26
C ASN A 218 -10.32 -9.94 8.38
N ALA A 219 -9.22 -10.58 8.73
CA ALA A 219 -9.09 -11.47 9.85
C ALA A 219 -7.87 -11.04 10.67
N ASP A 220 -8.09 -10.16 11.63
CA ASP A 220 -7.01 -9.55 12.42
C ASP A 220 -6.36 -10.55 13.37
N LYS A 221 -7.11 -11.58 13.78
CA LYS A 221 -6.62 -12.66 14.64
C LYS A 221 -7.20 -13.98 14.18
N PHE A 222 -6.33 -14.93 13.91
CA PHE A 222 -6.65 -16.34 13.86
C PHE A 222 -6.19 -16.96 15.18
N ASN A 223 -7.12 -17.40 15.99
CA ASN A 223 -6.81 -18.22 17.15
C ASN A 223 -6.59 -19.66 16.66
N MET A 224 -5.38 -19.94 16.20
CA MET A 224 -5.02 -21.28 15.81
C MET A 224 -4.31 -21.95 16.99
N GLN A 225 -4.84 -23.07 17.43
CA GLN A 225 -4.21 -23.92 18.43
C GLN A 225 -3.87 -25.26 17.78
N LEU A 226 -2.67 -25.69 18.00
CA LEU A 226 -2.18 -27.01 17.59
C LEU A 226 -2.09 -27.87 18.85
N LEU A 227 -2.85 -28.95 18.88
CA LEU A 227 -2.70 -30.01 19.86
C LEU A 227 -1.96 -31.18 19.19
N SER A 228 -0.82 -31.51 19.70
CA SER A 228 -0.11 -32.72 19.30
C SER A 228 -0.42 -33.80 20.33
N ASP A 229 -1.06 -34.88 19.91
CA ASP A 229 -1.35 -36.03 20.77
C ASP A 229 -0.03 -36.76 21.13
N ASP A 230 -0.09 -37.70 22.09
CA ASP A 230 1.08 -38.47 22.56
C ASP A 230 1.77 -39.28 21.45
N LEU A 231 1.12 -39.44 20.29
CA LEU A 231 1.71 -40.03 19.10
C LEU A 231 2.22 -38.95 18.13
N PRO A 232 3.50 -38.96 17.73
CA PRO A 232 4.10 -37.94 16.85
C PRO A 232 3.42 -37.80 15.47
N SER A 233 2.59 -38.78 15.09
CA SER A 233 1.88 -38.81 13.81
C SER A 233 0.49 -38.15 13.83
N PHE A 234 -0.03 -37.77 14.99
CA PHE A 234 -1.34 -37.12 15.12
C PHE A 234 -1.20 -35.66 15.48
N LEU A 235 -1.57 -34.79 14.55
CA LEU A 235 -1.72 -33.36 14.74
C LEU A 235 -3.21 -33.03 14.65
N GLN A 236 -3.80 -32.66 15.77
CA GLN A 236 -5.12 -32.04 15.78
C GLN A 236 -4.91 -30.51 15.83
N TYR A 237 -5.48 -29.80 14.87
CA TYR A 237 -5.49 -28.34 14.90
C TYR A 237 -6.91 -27.83 15.02
N THR A 238 -7.09 -26.84 15.88
CA THR A 238 -8.34 -26.07 15.99
C THR A 238 -8.01 -24.65 15.54
N ALA A 239 -8.65 -24.19 14.48
CA ALA A 239 -8.53 -22.82 14.02
C ALA A 239 -9.88 -22.12 14.23
N LEU A 240 -9.88 -21.07 15.05
CA LEU A 240 -10.99 -20.14 15.19
C LEU A 240 -10.57 -18.83 14.54
N ALA A 241 -11.23 -18.47 13.45
CA ALA A 241 -11.00 -17.21 12.76
C ALA A 241 -12.19 -16.28 12.96
N ASP A 242 -11.95 -15.09 13.52
CA ASP A 242 -12.89 -13.99 13.46
C ASP A 242 -12.59 -13.19 12.20
N ALA A 243 -13.36 -13.44 11.13
CA ALA A 243 -13.12 -12.87 9.82
C ALA A 243 -14.33 -12.06 9.35
N ASN A 244 -14.06 -10.82 8.91
CA ASN A 244 -15.03 -10.00 8.20
C ASN A 244 -14.77 -10.09 6.70
N VAL A 245 -15.75 -10.60 5.95
CA VAL A 245 -15.69 -10.75 4.50
C VAL A 245 -16.76 -9.88 3.85
N SER A 246 -16.39 -9.10 2.85
CA SER A 246 -17.32 -8.27 2.08
C SER A 246 -17.14 -8.52 0.59
N SER A 247 -18.24 -8.69 -0.15
CA SER A 247 -18.27 -9.01 -1.57
C SER A 247 -17.47 -10.26 -1.93
N PRO A 248 -17.85 -11.39 -1.44
CA PRO A 248 -17.14 -12.63 -1.69
C PRO A 248 -17.38 -13.12 -3.13
N LEU A 249 -16.31 -13.45 -3.83
CA LEU A 249 -16.37 -14.13 -5.11
C LEU A 249 -16.46 -15.66 -4.89
N ILE A 250 -15.77 -16.13 -3.85
CA ILE A 250 -15.58 -17.57 -3.58
C ILE A 250 -16.31 -18.05 -2.31
N PHE A 251 -16.89 -17.15 -1.52
CA PHE A 251 -17.57 -17.52 -0.30
C PHE A 251 -19.09 -17.39 -0.45
N THR A 252 -19.83 -18.37 0.00
CA THR A 252 -21.25 -18.26 0.25
C THR A 252 -21.49 -18.06 1.74
N PHE A 253 -22.57 -17.36 2.09
CA PHE A 253 -22.92 -17.05 3.47
C PHE A 253 -24.31 -17.57 3.76
N ASN A 254 -24.49 -18.10 4.97
CA ASN A 254 -25.79 -18.44 5.49
C ASN A 254 -26.57 -17.18 5.95
N ASP A 255 -27.81 -17.38 6.41
CA ASP A 255 -28.67 -16.29 6.87
C ASP A 255 -28.11 -15.55 8.10
N GLU A 256 -27.21 -16.17 8.85
CA GLU A 256 -26.51 -15.58 10.00
C GLU A 256 -25.29 -14.77 9.60
N GLY A 257 -24.92 -14.75 8.30
CA GLY A 257 -23.75 -14.06 7.76
C GLY A 257 -22.42 -14.79 8.02
N LEU A 258 -22.48 -16.07 8.35
CA LEU A 258 -21.31 -16.93 8.48
C LEU A 258 -20.98 -17.59 7.13
N ILE A 259 -19.70 -17.88 6.91
CA ILE A 259 -19.26 -18.60 5.70
C ILE A 259 -19.89 -20.01 5.73
N ASP A 260 -20.72 -20.28 4.73
CA ASP A 260 -21.41 -21.55 4.57
C ASP A 260 -20.60 -22.51 3.69
N ASP A 261 -20.09 -22.00 2.56
CA ASP A 261 -19.27 -22.78 1.63
C ASP A 261 -18.18 -21.94 0.96
N VAL A 262 -17.16 -22.62 0.45
CA VAL A 262 -16.07 -22.05 -0.33
C VAL A 262 -16.16 -22.60 -1.76
N ASN A 263 -16.81 -21.84 -2.63
CA ASN A 263 -17.04 -22.24 -4.01
C ASN A 263 -16.01 -21.62 -4.97
N SER A 264 -14.95 -22.37 -5.27
CA SER A 264 -13.92 -21.95 -6.22
C SER A 264 -14.39 -21.94 -7.68
N SER A 265 -15.50 -22.64 -8.01
CA SER A 265 -16.01 -22.67 -9.39
C SER A 265 -16.48 -21.30 -9.88
N ASN A 266 -16.84 -20.39 -8.96
CA ASN A 266 -17.15 -18.99 -9.31
C ASN A 266 -15.95 -18.26 -9.93
N LEU A 267 -14.72 -18.72 -9.73
CA LEU A 267 -13.53 -18.17 -10.37
C LEU A 267 -13.41 -18.60 -11.84
N GLU A 268 -14.03 -19.69 -12.23
CA GLU A 268 -14.05 -20.23 -13.59
C GLU A 268 -15.25 -19.70 -14.39
N ASP A 269 -16.31 -19.26 -13.69
CA ASP A 269 -17.49 -18.68 -14.30
C ASP A 269 -17.30 -17.22 -14.71
N THR A 270 -17.35 -16.97 -16.01
CA THR A 270 -17.14 -15.63 -16.58
C THR A 270 -18.16 -14.60 -16.11
N ASP A 271 -19.43 -15.00 -15.94
CA ASP A 271 -20.50 -14.08 -15.53
C ASP A 271 -20.35 -13.66 -14.07
N SER A 272 -19.96 -14.58 -13.21
CA SER A 272 -19.61 -14.31 -11.81
C SER A 272 -18.41 -13.37 -11.68
N LEU A 273 -17.36 -13.59 -12.47
CA LEU A 273 -16.18 -12.68 -12.53
C LEU A 273 -16.56 -11.30 -13.02
N ILE A 274 -17.36 -11.18 -14.07
CA ILE A 274 -17.83 -9.90 -14.60
C ILE A 274 -18.70 -9.19 -13.56
N GLY A 275 -19.61 -9.90 -12.90
CA GLY A 275 -20.43 -9.40 -11.80
C GLY A 275 -19.59 -8.82 -10.66
N TYR A 276 -18.57 -9.57 -10.25
CA TYR A 276 -17.61 -9.13 -9.24
C TYR A 276 -16.86 -7.86 -9.66
N LEU A 277 -16.31 -7.81 -10.86
CA LEU A 277 -15.56 -6.67 -11.37
C LEU A 277 -16.44 -5.44 -11.62
N ARG A 278 -17.74 -5.62 -11.86
CA ARG A 278 -18.72 -4.53 -11.99
C ARG A 278 -19.33 -4.07 -10.67
N ASN A 279 -19.03 -4.74 -9.56
CA ASN A 279 -19.57 -4.38 -8.25
C ASN A 279 -19.17 -2.93 -7.88
N THR A 280 -20.18 -2.11 -7.55
CA THR A 280 -20.02 -0.71 -7.13
C THR A 280 -20.70 -0.43 -5.80
N LYS A 281 -21.09 -1.47 -5.05
CA LYS A 281 -21.82 -1.33 -3.77
C LYS A 281 -20.94 -0.72 -2.68
N ASN A 282 -19.65 -1.08 -2.64
CA ASN A 282 -18.69 -0.59 -1.66
C ASN A 282 -18.00 0.64 -2.21
N LYS A 283 -18.37 1.82 -1.70
CA LYS A 283 -17.89 3.09 -2.20
C LYS A 283 -16.89 3.71 -1.23
N GLY A 284 -15.91 4.39 -1.78
CA GLY A 284 -14.90 5.11 -1.03
C GLY A 284 -14.43 6.36 -1.76
N PHE A 285 -13.64 7.12 -1.04
CA PHE A 285 -13.00 8.32 -1.53
C PHE A 285 -11.62 8.45 -0.90
N ALA A 286 -10.66 8.91 -1.68
CA ALA A 286 -9.34 9.26 -1.18
C ALA A 286 -8.80 10.53 -1.86
N LEU A 287 -7.85 11.16 -1.21
CA LEU A 287 -7.21 12.39 -1.63
C LEU A 287 -5.70 12.22 -1.56
N ASP A 288 -5.02 12.63 -2.62
CA ASP A 288 -3.57 12.82 -2.63
C ASP A 288 -3.25 14.31 -2.76
N LEU A 289 -2.27 14.75 -2.02
CA LEU A 289 -1.71 16.09 -2.08
C LEU A 289 -0.21 15.99 -2.30
N GLY A 290 0.34 16.91 -3.07
CA GLY A 290 1.76 16.92 -3.32
C GLY A 290 2.31 18.29 -3.65
N ALA A 291 3.56 18.50 -3.29
CA ALA A 291 4.30 19.71 -3.64
C ALA A 291 5.77 19.38 -3.89
N THR A 292 6.36 20.09 -4.82
CA THR A 292 7.81 20.07 -5.08
C THR A 292 8.35 21.49 -5.26
N TYR A 293 9.58 21.73 -4.81
CA TYR A 293 10.28 23.00 -4.96
C TYR A 293 11.70 22.76 -5.47
N GLU A 294 12.00 23.27 -6.64
CA GLU A 294 13.34 23.21 -7.24
C GLU A 294 14.22 24.30 -6.66
N PHE A 295 14.90 23.99 -5.55
CA PHE A 295 15.79 24.95 -4.87
C PHE A 295 17.01 25.31 -5.75
N SER A 296 17.58 24.33 -6.44
CA SER A 296 18.66 24.50 -7.40
C SER A 296 18.58 23.42 -8.48
N ASP A 297 19.44 23.51 -9.51
CA ASP A 297 19.53 22.51 -10.57
C ASP A 297 19.85 21.08 -10.08
N LYS A 298 20.38 20.98 -8.84
CA LYS A 298 20.79 19.72 -8.21
C LYS A 298 19.93 19.32 -7.00
N ILE A 299 19.13 20.24 -6.45
CA ILE A 299 18.39 20.02 -5.21
C ILE A 299 16.92 20.34 -5.43
N THR A 300 16.07 19.36 -5.25
CA THR A 300 14.61 19.50 -5.25
C THR A 300 14.06 18.98 -3.93
N PHE A 301 13.24 19.76 -3.26
CA PHE A 301 12.46 19.34 -2.10
C PHE A 301 11.09 18.88 -2.56
N GLY A 302 10.61 17.76 -2.00
CA GLY A 302 9.29 17.24 -2.27
C GLY A 302 8.61 16.76 -1.02
N ALA A 303 7.28 16.96 -0.96
CA ALA A 303 6.42 16.43 0.08
C ALA A 303 5.12 15.93 -0.54
N SER A 304 4.59 14.81 -0.05
CA SER A 304 3.31 14.27 -0.48
C SER A 304 2.56 13.59 0.65
N LEU A 305 1.24 13.68 0.59
CA LEU A 305 0.29 12.89 1.36
C LEU A 305 -0.52 12.08 0.36
N ILE A 306 -0.49 10.75 0.44
CA ILE A 306 -1.05 9.85 -0.55
C ILE A 306 -2.03 8.90 0.10
N ASP A 307 -3.09 8.52 -0.64
CA ASP A 307 -4.10 7.55 -0.22
C ASP A 307 -4.81 7.92 1.09
N PHE A 308 -4.96 9.23 1.36
CA PHE A 308 -5.71 9.69 2.50
C PHE A 308 -7.21 9.52 2.26
N GLY A 309 -7.76 8.38 2.69
CA GLY A 309 -9.14 8.05 2.41
C GLY A 309 -9.60 6.72 3.02
N THR A 310 -10.80 6.30 2.62
CA THR A 310 -11.44 5.09 3.15
C THR A 310 -12.44 4.51 2.15
N ILE A 311 -12.71 3.20 2.27
CA ILE A 311 -13.79 2.50 1.58
C ILE A 311 -14.77 2.03 2.64
N ARG A 312 -16.06 2.30 2.42
CA ARG A 312 -17.14 1.77 3.25
C ARG A 312 -17.57 0.42 2.71
N TRP A 313 -17.27 -0.62 3.44
CA TRP A 313 -17.66 -1.97 3.13
C TRP A 313 -19.08 -2.23 3.63
N LYS A 314 -19.91 -2.82 2.78
CA LYS A 314 -21.24 -3.31 3.12
C LYS A 314 -21.15 -4.81 3.32
N LYS A 315 -21.79 -5.28 4.34
CA LYS A 315 -22.02 -6.71 4.56
C LYS A 315 -23.01 -7.25 3.53
#